data_ed28c7acc1c43f1bd12800028a5c41a4
#
_entry.id   ed28c7acc1c43f1bd12800028a5c41a4
#
_cell.length_a   1.000
_cell.length_b   1.000
_cell.length_c   1.000
_cell.angle_alpha   90.00
_cell.angle_beta   90.00
_cell.angle_gamma   90.00
#
_symmetry.space_group_name_H-M   'P 1'
#
loop_
_entity.id
_entity.type
_entity.pdbx_description
1 polymer ?
#
loop_
_entity_poly.entity_id
_entity_poly.type
_entity_poly.pdbx_seq_one_letter_code
_entity_poly.pdbx_strand_id
1 'polypeptide(L)'
;MSKVKTDEQGRLILPDAFLQRRHISPNIEYWLDEREGDLILHPRLPDVRKLYIQPTTCCNLHCRTCIRNVWDNPEAHMDMNTFQRMLESLDELPDLTRVVFSGFGEPLTHPNILEMIGAVRKRNIAVTLGSNGLLLETEMARELVRLGVDRLVVSV
;
A
#
# COMPACT_ATOMS: atom_id res chain seq x y z
N MET A 1 12.08 -18.83 -26.12
CA MET A 1 11.61 -19.55 -24.93
C MET A 1 12.80 -20.30 -24.33
N SER A 2 13.05 -20.15 -23.01
CA SER A 2 14.10 -20.91 -22.32
C SER A 2 13.51 -22.22 -21.81
N LYS A 3 14.24 -23.33 -21.97
CA LYS A 3 13.81 -24.63 -21.43
C LYS A 3 14.19 -24.68 -19.96
N VAL A 4 13.27 -25.17 -19.15
CA VAL A 4 13.46 -25.44 -17.73
C VAL A 4 13.52 -26.96 -17.54
N LYS A 5 14.33 -27.45 -16.61
CA LYS A 5 14.48 -28.88 -16.30
C LYS A 5 14.22 -29.09 -14.80
N THR A 6 13.90 -30.32 -14.44
CA THR A 6 13.92 -30.75 -13.03
C THR A 6 15.19 -31.57 -12.77
N ASP A 7 15.71 -31.52 -11.53
CA ASP A 7 16.78 -32.40 -11.07
C ASP A 7 16.25 -33.81 -10.68
N GLU A 8 17.16 -34.67 -10.21
CA GLU A 8 16.82 -36.04 -9.78
C GLU A 8 15.86 -36.09 -8.58
N GLN A 9 15.73 -34.97 -7.81
CA GLN A 9 14.81 -34.83 -6.71
C GLN A 9 13.50 -34.14 -7.10
N GLY A 10 13.30 -33.83 -8.40
CA GLY A 10 12.11 -33.17 -8.93
C GLY A 10 12.09 -31.66 -8.72
N ARG A 11 13.19 -31.03 -8.28
CA ARG A 11 13.27 -29.58 -8.08
C ARG A 11 13.49 -28.86 -9.41
N LEU A 12 12.79 -27.72 -9.59
CA LEU A 12 12.90 -26.92 -10.79
C LEU A 12 14.26 -26.20 -10.86
N ILE A 13 14.99 -26.41 -11.96
CA ILE A 13 16.25 -25.70 -12.22
C ILE A 13 16.01 -24.61 -13.25
N LEU A 14 16.22 -23.37 -12.81
CA LEU A 14 16.15 -22.21 -13.68
C LEU A 14 17.51 -21.99 -14.39
N PRO A 15 17.54 -21.69 -15.70
CA PRO A 15 18.79 -21.43 -16.41
C PRO A 15 19.54 -20.21 -15.85
N ASP A 16 20.88 -20.29 -15.75
CA ASP A 16 21.73 -19.23 -15.23
C ASP A 16 21.52 -17.89 -15.96
N ALA A 17 21.39 -17.93 -17.29
CA ALA A 17 21.11 -16.74 -18.10
C ALA A 17 19.77 -16.07 -17.73
N PHE A 18 18.79 -16.85 -17.26
CA PHE A 18 17.53 -16.30 -16.75
C PHE A 18 17.71 -15.67 -15.38
N LEU A 19 18.41 -16.37 -14.47
CA LEU A 19 18.71 -15.86 -13.12
C LEU A 19 19.44 -14.52 -13.17
N GLN A 20 20.49 -14.43 -14.00
CA GLN A 20 21.27 -13.20 -14.20
C GLN A 20 20.42 -12.07 -14.77
N ARG A 21 19.65 -12.32 -15.83
CA ARG A 21 18.80 -11.30 -16.47
C ARG A 21 17.72 -10.76 -15.55
N ARG A 22 17.22 -11.57 -14.61
CA ARG A 22 16.18 -11.20 -13.64
C ARG A 22 16.74 -10.79 -12.29
N HIS A 23 18.07 -10.74 -12.14
CA HIS A 23 18.75 -10.41 -10.88
C HIS A 23 18.28 -11.28 -9.70
N ILE A 24 18.05 -12.57 -10.00
CA ILE A 24 17.64 -13.54 -8.98
C ILE A 24 18.88 -13.97 -8.21
N SER A 25 18.94 -13.62 -6.91
CA SER A 25 20.03 -14.01 -6.02
C SER A 25 19.78 -15.41 -5.42
N PRO A 26 20.82 -16.13 -5.03
CA PRO A 26 20.67 -17.40 -4.31
C PRO A 26 20.01 -17.20 -2.94
N ASN A 27 19.32 -18.23 -2.45
CA ASN A 27 18.66 -18.26 -1.13
C ASN A 27 17.51 -17.24 -0.95
N ILE A 28 16.87 -16.83 -2.06
CA ILE A 28 15.65 -16.04 -1.98
C ILE A 28 14.44 -16.97 -2.03
N GLU A 29 13.49 -16.74 -1.15
CA GLU A 29 12.20 -17.44 -1.16
C GLU A 29 11.25 -16.80 -2.17
N TYR A 30 10.48 -17.65 -2.84
CA TYR A 30 9.43 -17.25 -3.76
C TYR A 30 8.12 -17.87 -3.33
N TRP A 31 7.04 -17.11 -3.42
CA TRP A 31 5.70 -17.65 -3.35
C TRP A 31 5.34 -18.29 -4.68
N LEU A 32 4.81 -19.50 -4.66
CA LEU A 32 4.31 -20.20 -5.82
C LEU A 32 2.80 -20.03 -5.88
N ASP A 33 2.32 -19.47 -6.98
CA ASP A 33 0.90 -19.39 -7.32
C ASP A 33 0.64 -20.25 -8.56
N GLU A 34 -0.51 -20.92 -8.59
CA GLU A 34 -0.92 -21.78 -9.72
C GLU A 34 -2.23 -21.21 -10.29
N ARG A 35 -2.18 -20.76 -11.54
CA ARG A 35 -3.34 -20.20 -12.24
C ARG A 35 -3.47 -20.82 -13.63
N GLU A 36 -4.61 -21.42 -13.90
CA GLU A 36 -4.95 -21.95 -15.24
C GLU A 36 -3.87 -22.90 -15.82
N GLY A 37 -3.10 -23.60 -14.96
CA GLY A 37 -2.02 -24.49 -15.36
C GLY A 37 -0.66 -23.82 -15.53
N ASP A 38 -0.53 -22.54 -15.28
CA ASP A 38 0.74 -21.81 -15.21
C ASP A 38 1.26 -21.76 -13.78
N LEU A 39 2.58 -21.94 -13.61
CA LEU A 39 3.27 -21.73 -12.35
C LEU A 39 3.87 -20.32 -12.33
N ILE A 40 3.40 -19.50 -11.41
CA ILE A 40 3.86 -18.12 -11.25
C ILE A 40 4.68 -18.01 -9.96
N LEU A 41 5.94 -17.61 -10.10
CA LEU A 41 6.83 -17.36 -8.97
C LEU A 41 6.82 -15.86 -8.65
N HIS A 42 6.30 -15.52 -7.49
CA HIS A 42 6.34 -14.16 -6.96
C HIS A 42 7.54 -14.03 -6.03
N PRO A 43 8.48 -13.10 -6.25
CA PRO A 43 9.53 -12.86 -5.28
C PRO A 43 8.88 -12.40 -3.98
N ARG A 44 9.34 -12.93 -2.85
CA ARG A 44 9.00 -12.35 -1.55
C ARG A 44 9.42 -10.88 -1.59
N LEU A 45 8.45 -9.98 -1.44
CA LEU A 45 8.75 -8.56 -1.38
C LEU A 45 9.61 -8.32 -0.13
N PRO A 46 10.89 -7.92 -0.28
CA PRO A 46 11.75 -7.74 0.86
C PRO A 46 11.23 -6.57 1.70
N ASP A 47 10.98 -6.81 2.98
CA ASP A 47 10.86 -5.80 4.04
C ASP A 47 10.00 -4.58 3.75
N VAL A 48 8.79 -4.76 3.20
CA VAL A 48 7.82 -3.66 3.10
C VAL A 48 7.36 -3.29 4.50
N ARG A 49 8.04 -2.35 5.11
CA ARG A 49 7.75 -1.88 6.47
C ARG A 49 6.75 -0.75 6.52
N LYS A 50 6.58 -0.05 5.41
CA LYS A 50 5.72 1.13 5.32
C LYS A 50 4.98 1.16 3.98
N LEU A 51 3.67 1.36 4.03
CA LEU A 51 2.82 1.52 2.86
C LEU A 51 2.21 2.92 2.88
N TYR A 52 2.26 3.60 1.74
CA TYR A 52 1.56 4.86 1.53
C TYR A 52 0.28 4.62 0.75
N ILE A 53 -0.83 5.11 1.30
CA ILE A 53 -2.16 5.03 0.69
C ILE A 53 -2.64 6.46 0.43
N GLN A 54 -2.95 6.74 -0.82
CA GLN A 54 -3.66 7.95 -1.20
C GLN A 54 -5.17 7.65 -1.29
N PRO A 55 -5.96 8.00 -0.27
CA PRO A 55 -7.38 7.65 -0.25
C PRO A 55 -8.20 8.51 -1.21
N THR A 56 -7.68 9.69 -1.58
CA THR A 56 -8.41 10.63 -2.42
C THR A 56 -7.47 11.56 -3.16
N THR A 57 -7.90 12.04 -4.32
CA THR A 57 -7.30 13.17 -5.05
C THR A 57 -8.03 14.50 -4.78
N CYS A 58 -9.19 14.48 -4.09
CA CYS A 58 -9.91 15.67 -3.68
C CYS A 58 -9.14 16.41 -2.58
N CYS A 59 -9.19 17.73 -2.59
CA CYS A 59 -8.60 18.57 -1.55
C CYS A 59 -9.41 19.86 -1.38
N ASN A 60 -9.57 20.29 -0.15
CA ASN A 60 -10.24 21.54 0.21
C ASN A 60 -9.35 22.79 0.08
N LEU A 61 -8.12 22.64 -0.45
CA LEU A 61 -7.17 23.72 -0.71
C LEU A 61 -6.72 23.76 -2.19
N HIS A 62 -6.34 24.97 -2.66
CA HIS A 62 -5.73 25.25 -3.95
C HIS A 62 -4.36 25.92 -3.76
N CYS A 63 -3.41 25.18 -3.16
CA CYS A 63 -2.06 25.69 -2.91
C CYS A 63 -1.33 26.02 -4.22
N ARG A 64 -0.69 27.19 -4.29
CA ARG A 64 -0.01 27.69 -5.52
C ARG A 64 1.05 26.74 -6.06
N THR A 65 1.72 26.00 -5.21
CA THR A 65 2.82 25.07 -5.56
C THR A 65 2.37 23.61 -5.66
N CYS A 66 1.06 23.35 -5.59
CA CYS A 66 0.54 21.99 -5.63
C CYS A 66 0.66 21.41 -7.04
N ILE A 67 1.18 20.18 -7.13
CA ILE A 67 1.27 19.42 -8.39
C ILE A 67 -0.10 19.22 -9.06
N ARG A 68 -1.20 19.22 -8.28
CA ARG A 68 -2.57 19.11 -8.79
C ARG A 68 -2.95 20.24 -9.76
N ASN A 69 -2.28 21.39 -9.67
CA ASN A 69 -2.54 22.52 -10.58
C ASN A 69 -2.08 22.27 -12.03
N VAL A 70 -1.19 21.28 -12.22
CA VAL A 70 -0.64 20.90 -13.53
C VAL A 70 -0.93 19.43 -13.87
N TRP A 71 -1.73 18.78 -13.04
CA TRP A 71 -2.05 17.36 -13.18
C TRP A 71 -3.47 17.19 -13.72
N ASP A 72 -3.58 16.57 -14.88
CA ASP A 72 -4.87 16.35 -15.56
C ASP A 72 -5.56 15.07 -15.07
N ASN A 73 -5.64 14.89 -13.74
CA ASN A 73 -6.36 13.79 -13.14
C ASN A 73 -7.67 14.26 -12.51
N PRO A 74 -8.77 13.53 -12.72
CA PRO A 74 -10.04 13.85 -12.09
C PRO A 74 -9.94 13.75 -10.56
N GLU A 75 -10.68 14.59 -9.87
CA GLU A 75 -10.89 14.45 -8.43
C GLU A 75 -11.75 13.20 -8.18
N ALA A 76 -11.26 12.32 -7.31
CA ALA A 76 -11.93 11.08 -6.98
C ALA A 76 -11.56 10.61 -5.57
N HIS A 77 -12.43 9.78 -5.00
CA HIS A 77 -12.19 9.03 -3.78
C HIS A 77 -11.94 7.57 -4.12
N MET A 78 -11.04 6.92 -3.38
CA MET A 78 -10.88 5.47 -3.45
C MET A 78 -12.20 4.82 -2.99
N ASP A 79 -12.75 3.94 -3.80
CA ASP A 79 -13.94 3.20 -3.39
C ASP A 79 -13.58 2.14 -2.32
N MET A 80 -14.55 1.81 -1.46
CA MET A 80 -14.33 0.89 -0.34
C MET A 80 -14.05 -0.54 -0.80
N ASN A 81 -14.47 -0.97 -1.99
CA ASN A 81 -14.15 -2.29 -2.51
C ASN A 81 -12.67 -2.39 -2.89
N THR A 82 -12.13 -1.34 -3.52
CA THR A 82 -10.69 -1.23 -3.81
C THR A 82 -9.89 -1.21 -2.52
N PHE A 83 -10.33 -0.43 -1.52
CA PHE A 83 -9.67 -0.41 -0.21
C PHE A 83 -9.72 -1.78 0.47
N GLN A 84 -10.85 -2.48 0.44
CA GLN A 84 -11.00 -3.79 1.05
C GLN A 84 -10.06 -4.83 0.43
N ARG A 85 -9.97 -4.90 -0.90
CA ARG A 85 -9.02 -5.79 -1.59
C ARG A 85 -7.57 -5.48 -1.25
N MET A 86 -7.22 -4.20 -1.17
CA MET A 86 -5.89 -3.79 -0.72
C MET A 86 -5.66 -4.21 0.75
N LEU A 87 -6.65 -4.03 1.61
CA LEU A 87 -6.57 -4.39 3.02
C LEU A 87 -6.33 -5.89 3.23
N GLU A 88 -6.94 -6.74 2.40
CA GLU A 88 -6.70 -8.19 2.38
C GLU A 88 -5.26 -8.52 1.98
N SER A 89 -4.70 -7.79 1.01
CA SER A 89 -3.31 -7.98 0.59
C SER A 89 -2.28 -7.56 1.66
N LEU A 90 -2.66 -6.79 2.69
CA LEU A 90 -1.74 -6.45 3.79
C LEU A 90 -1.34 -7.68 4.61
N ASP A 91 -2.18 -8.71 4.64
CA ASP A 91 -1.92 -9.95 5.36
C ASP A 91 -0.76 -10.75 4.71
N GLU A 92 -0.42 -10.45 3.45
CA GLU A 92 0.74 -11.00 2.73
C GLU A 92 2.06 -10.23 3.00
N LEU A 93 2.00 -9.15 3.79
CA LEU A 93 3.14 -8.29 4.11
C LEU A 93 3.51 -8.41 5.60
N PRO A 94 4.17 -9.49 6.02
CA PRO A 94 4.42 -9.78 7.45
C PRO A 94 5.29 -8.72 8.15
N ASP A 95 6.11 -8.01 7.40
CA ASP A 95 7.01 -6.97 7.93
C ASP A 95 6.38 -5.57 7.92
N LEU A 96 5.13 -5.43 7.47
CA LEU A 96 4.44 -4.16 7.42
C LEU A 96 4.10 -3.68 8.83
N THR A 97 4.74 -2.62 9.25
CA THR A 97 4.55 -2.02 10.58
C THR A 97 3.77 -0.72 10.55
N ARG A 98 3.61 -0.10 9.38
CA ARG A 98 3.00 1.22 9.27
C ARG A 98 2.27 1.45 7.95
N VAL A 99 1.07 2.00 8.04
CA VAL A 99 0.35 2.59 6.92
C VAL A 99 0.34 4.10 7.07
N VAL A 100 0.59 4.81 5.98
CA VAL A 100 0.54 6.27 5.91
C VAL A 100 -0.60 6.67 4.98
N PHE A 101 -1.65 7.25 5.52
CA PHE A 101 -2.68 7.89 4.72
C PHE A 101 -2.23 9.31 4.39
N SER A 102 -1.87 9.52 3.14
CA SER A 102 -1.37 10.80 2.62
C SER A 102 -1.43 10.76 1.09
N GLY A 103 -1.10 11.85 0.44
CA GLY A 103 -1.04 11.92 -1.02
C GLY A 103 -1.20 13.35 -1.51
N PHE A 104 -1.65 13.50 -2.74
CA PHE A 104 -1.88 14.82 -3.34
C PHE A 104 -3.23 15.43 -2.95
N GLY A 105 -4.20 14.61 -2.56
CA GLY A 105 -5.46 15.06 -1.97
C GLY A 105 -5.33 15.32 -0.45
N GLU A 106 -6.42 15.77 0.14
CA GLU A 106 -6.57 15.87 1.59
C GLU A 106 -7.31 14.65 2.13
N PRO A 107 -6.66 13.74 2.87
CA PRO A 107 -7.29 12.51 3.33
C PRO A 107 -8.58 12.73 4.14
N LEU A 108 -8.66 13.82 4.91
CA LEU A 108 -9.86 14.13 5.70
C LEU A 108 -11.08 14.54 4.87
N THR A 109 -10.93 14.75 3.56
CA THR A 109 -12.08 14.93 2.64
C THR A 109 -12.73 13.61 2.23
N HIS A 110 -12.03 12.48 2.45
CA HIS A 110 -12.58 11.18 2.10
C HIS A 110 -13.72 10.78 3.07
N PRO A 111 -14.94 10.46 2.58
CA PRO A 111 -16.10 10.24 3.44
C PRO A 111 -15.91 9.06 4.43
N ASN A 112 -15.14 8.06 4.06
CA ASN A 112 -14.92 6.85 4.88
C ASN A 112 -13.52 6.80 5.51
N ILE A 113 -12.79 7.91 5.62
CA ILE A 113 -11.40 7.89 6.12
C ILE A 113 -11.27 7.28 7.52
N LEU A 114 -12.20 7.56 8.42
CA LEU A 114 -12.19 7.00 9.78
C LEU A 114 -12.39 5.49 9.77
N GLU A 115 -13.25 4.97 8.90
CA GLU A 115 -13.45 3.53 8.71
C GLU A 115 -12.18 2.87 8.18
N MET A 116 -11.54 3.48 7.17
CA MET A 116 -10.28 3.00 6.60
C MET A 116 -9.17 2.93 7.65
N ILE A 117 -9.02 3.99 8.46
CA ILE A 117 -8.05 4.04 9.56
C ILE A 117 -8.35 2.94 10.58
N GLY A 118 -9.61 2.80 11.00
CA GLY A 118 -10.04 1.78 11.95
C GLY A 118 -9.77 0.36 11.46
N ALA A 119 -9.97 0.09 10.16
CA ALA A 119 -9.72 -1.21 9.57
C ALA A 119 -8.22 -1.59 9.57
N VAL A 120 -7.33 -0.63 9.31
CA VAL A 120 -5.87 -0.83 9.41
C VAL A 120 -5.46 -1.05 10.86
N ARG A 121 -6.00 -0.25 11.81
CA ARG A 121 -5.68 -0.38 13.24
C ARG A 121 -6.09 -1.73 13.82
N LYS A 122 -7.20 -2.32 13.38
CA LYS A 122 -7.63 -3.67 13.79
C LYS A 122 -6.61 -4.75 13.46
N ARG A 123 -5.68 -4.51 12.53
CA ARG A 123 -4.56 -5.41 12.18
C ARG A 123 -3.28 -5.14 12.99
N ASN A 124 -3.34 -4.30 14.02
CA ASN A 124 -2.19 -3.86 14.82
C ASN A 124 -1.09 -3.14 14.01
N ILE A 125 -1.43 -2.60 12.85
CA ILE A 125 -0.51 -1.81 12.03
C ILE A 125 -0.61 -0.35 12.48
N ALA A 126 0.53 0.30 12.69
CA ALA A 126 0.58 1.71 13.06
C ALA A 126 0.08 2.61 11.93
N VAL A 127 -0.65 3.67 12.27
CA VAL A 127 -1.20 4.61 11.30
C VAL A 127 -0.56 5.99 11.45
N THR A 128 -0.10 6.53 10.33
CA THR A 128 0.23 7.95 10.20
C THR A 128 -0.77 8.62 9.27
N LEU A 129 -1.28 9.76 9.64
CA LEU A 129 -2.16 10.59 8.81
C LEU A 129 -1.45 11.89 8.44
N GLY A 130 -1.31 12.17 7.15
CA GLY A 130 -0.88 13.48 6.63
C GLY A 130 -2.12 14.32 6.30
N SER A 131 -2.15 15.58 6.72
CA SER A 131 -3.30 16.46 6.51
C SER A 131 -2.84 17.92 6.38
N ASN A 132 -3.62 18.75 5.69
CA ASN A 132 -3.45 20.21 5.71
C ASN A 132 -4.02 20.84 7.00
N GLY A 133 -4.70 20.07 7.84
CA GLY A 133 -5.21 20.46 9.14
C GLY A 133 -6.52 21.25 9.15
N LEU A 134 -7.02 21.74 8.00
CA LEU A 134 -8.21 22.59 7.99
C LEU A 134 -9.51 21.85 8.38
N LEU A 135 -9.57 20.55 8.17
CA LEU A 135 -10.71 19.71 8.56
C LEU A 135 -10.50 19.03 9.92
N LEU A 136 -9.42 19.38 10.62
CA LEU A 136 -9.09 18.82 11.92
C LEU A 136 -9.83 19.58 13.04
N GLU A 137 -11.16 19.51 13.00
CA GLU A 137 -12.02 20.05 14.06
C GLU A 137 -11.99 19.16 15.31
N THR A 138 -12.51 19.66 16.42
CA THR A 138 -12.48 18.97 17.72
C THR A 138 -13.04 17.55 17.65
N GLU A 139 -14.14 17.33 16.94
CA GLU A 139 -14.76 16.01 16.83
C GLU A 139 -13.91 15.06 16.00
N MET A 140 -13.41 15.52 14.84
CA MET A 140 -12.49 14.75 14.02
C MET A 140 -11.23 14.36 14.80
N ALA A 141 -10.66 15.31 15.55
CA ALA A 141 -9.48 15.04 16.37
C ALA A 141 -9.74 13.97 17.45
N ARG A 142 -10.91 14.03 18.12
CA ARG A 142 -11.32 13.01 19.10
C ARG A 142 -11.44 11.62 18.45
N GLU A 143 -12.07 11.53 17.29
CA GLU A 143 -12.21 10.26 16.57
C GLU A 143 -10.86 9.68 16.16
N LEU A 144 -9.94 10.51 15.66
CA LEU A 144 -8.58 10.04 15.31
C LEU A 144 -7.82 9.52 16.54
N VAL A 145 -7.96 10.17 17.69
CA VAL A 145 -7.39 9.71 18.98
C VAL A 145 -8.05 8.40 19.42
N ARG A 146 -9.39 8.32 19.36
CA ARG A 146 -10.15 7.11 19.72
C ARG A 146 -9.76 5.91 18.85
N LEU A 147 -9.51 6.13 17.57
CA LEU A 147 -9.04 5.09 16.63
C LEU A 147 -7.58 4.72 16.85
N GLY A 148 -6.83 5.48 17.63
CA GLY A 148 -5.43 5.20 17.92
C GLY A 148 -4.50 5.56 16.76
N VAL A 149 -4.72 6.70 16.09
CA VAL A 149 -3.75 7.23 15.11
C VAL A 149 -2.43 7.54 15.82
N ASP A 150 -1.35 6.88 15.39
CA ASP A 150 -0.05 6.99 16.08
C ASP A 150 0.67 8.30 15.79
N ARG A 151 0.44 8.85 14.59
CA ARG A 151 1.08 10.12 14.19
C ARG A 151 0.16 10.91 13.27
N LEU A 152 0.01 12.17 13.57
CA LEU A 152 -0.56 13.19 12.69
C LEU A 152 0.56 14.10 12.20
N VAL A 153 0.65 14.28 10.89
CA VAL A 153 1.60 15.20 10.24
C VAL A 153 0.77 16.29 9.57
N VAL A 154 0.91 17.50 10.04
CA VAL A 154 0.22 18.66 9.46
C VAL A 154 1.21 19.41 8.58
N SER A 155 0.81 19.61 7.30
CA SER A 155 1.57 20.44 6.37
C SER A 155 1.11 21.88 6.44
N VAL A 156 2.02 22.77 6.72
CA VAL A 156 1.82 24.23 6.81
C VAL A 156 2.61 24.95 5.71
#